data_fa36fbb0c6e9a758e446076a8f612138
#
_entry.id   fa36fbb0c6e9a758e446076a8f612138
#
_cell.length_a   1.000
_cell.length_b   1.000
_cell.length_c   1.000
_cell.angle_alpha   90.00
_cell.angle_beta   90.00
_cell.angle_gamma   90.00
#
_symmetry.space_group_name_H-M   'P 1'
#
loop_
_entity.id
_entity.type
_entity.pdbx_description
1 polymer ?
#
loop_
_entity_poly.entity_id
_entity_poly.type
_entity_poly.pdbx_seq_one_letter_code
_entity_poly.pdbx_strand_id
1 'polypeptide(L)'
;MKLSSYPHLVKEWHPTKNGELTPKQLTSQFMLRHISLGMLLSFICCLLATSQSHSEDLGLLSLSMRARVSEQTVLGKDAPEDFEEYDVAANFGLPWQSYSASGWGTGTRLMASAGILRGAGEDALVVSLVPELTLGSEDGRFTLDLGVGGALFSRSRFGVQDYGGPFQFVLTLGVSAPLYKKLGLGYRFLHYSDASVNGPHTIGADFHMIEFNYRF
;
A
#
# COMPACT_ATOMS: atom_id res chain seq x y z
N MET A 1 0.58 -60.73 -9.86
CA MET A 1 0.00 -59.49 -9.31
C MET A 1 0.42 -58.34 -10.23
N LYS A 2 -0.47 -57.85 -11.13
CA LYS A 2 -0.17 -56.86 -12.16
C LYS A 2 -0.46 -55.48 -11.59
N LEU A 3 0.54 -54.60 -11.51
CA LEU A 3 0.40 -53.17 -11.20
C LEU A 3 0.03 -52.45 -12.50
N SER A 4 -1.13 -51.81 -12.48
CA SER A 4 -1.68 -50.98 -13.53
C SER A 4 -0.97 -49.62 -13.55
N SER A 5 -0.42 -49.26 -14.71
CA SER A 5 0.18 -47.99 -15.03
C SER A 5 -0.88 -46.92 -15.31
N TYR A 6 -0.89 -45.80 -14.56
CA TYR A 6 -1.62 -44.60 -14.90
C TYR A 6 -0.75 -43.71 -15.81
N PRO A 7 -1.25 -43.24 -16.95
CA PRO A 7 -0.55 -42.26 -17.74
C PRO A 7 -0.80 -40.87 -17.16
N HIS A 8 0.28 -40.23 -16.71
CA HIS A 8 0.31 -38.81 -16.39
C HIS A 8 0.10 -38.00 -17.66
N LEU A 9 -1.04 -37.31 -17.77
CA LEU A 9 -1.24 -36.24 -18.73
C LEU A 9 -0.38 -35.02 -18.28
N VAL A 10 0.89 -35.02 -18.65
CA VAL A 10 1.70 -33.82 -18.69
C VAL A 10 1.23 -33.03 -19.91
N LYS A 11 0.46 -31.98 -19.70
CA LYS A 11 0.22 -30.98 -20.74
C LYS A 11 1.56 -30.30 -21.00
N GLU A 12 2.19 -30.68 -22.10
CA GLU A 12 3.38 -29.98 -22.62
C GLU A 12 3.01 -28.51 -22.87
N TRP A 13 3.65 -27.63 -22.11
CA TRP A 13 3.59 -26.20 -22.34
C TRP A 13 4.55 -25.87 -23.48
N HIS A 14 3.99 -25.60 -24.68
CA HIS A 14 4.77 -25.11 -25.81
C HIS A 14 4.78 -23.57 -25.78
N PRO A 15 5.90 -22.92 -25.49
CA PRO A 15 6.01 -21.46 -25.69
C PRO A 15 5.92 -21.16 -27.19
N THR A 16 5.04 -20.26 -27.57
CA THR A 16 5.04 -19.69 -28.91
C THR A 16 6.38 -19.03 -29.20
N LYS A 17 6.96 -19.29 -30.34
CA LYS A 17 8.34 -18.95 -30.73
C LYS A 17 8.69 -17.45 -30.68
N ASN A 18 7.75 -16.53 -30.41
CA ASN A 18 7.94 -15.07 -30.46
C ASN A 18 7.47 -14.32 -29.24
N GLY A 19 7.09 -14.94 -28.12
CA GLY A 19 6.68 -14.21 -26.92
C GLY A 19 5.41 -13.34 -27.09
N GLU A 20 4.70 -13.46 -28.20
CA GLU A 20 3.48 -12.69 -28.47
C GLU A 20 2.30 -13.28 -27.70
N LEU A 21 1.63 -12.43 -26.90
CA LEU A 21 0.41 -12.77 -26.20
C LEU A 21 -0.73 -13.02 -27.19
N THR A 22 -1.51 -14.04 -26.97
CA THR A 22 -2.69 -14.30 -27.80
C THR A 22 -3.69 -13.15 -27.66
N PRO A 23 -4.53 -12.89 -28.70
CA PRO A 23 -5.53 -11.81 -28.66
C PRO A 23 -6.48 -11.88 -27.46
N LYS A 24 -6.78 -13.09 -26.95
CA LYS A 24 -7.59 -13.31 -25.74
C LYS A 24 -6.86 -12.87 -24.45
N GLN A 25 -5.55 -13.06 -24.38
CA GLN A 25 -4.74 -12.64 -23.22
C GLN A 25 -4.57 -11.13 -23.20
N LEU A 26 -4.37 -10.51 -24.37
CA LEU A 26 -4.34 -9.05 -24.54
C LEU A 26 -5.66 -8.40 -24.09
N THR A 27 -6.80 -8.96 -24.53
CA THR A 27 -8.13 -8.41 -24.17
C THR A 27 -8.43 -8.54 -22.68
N SER A 28 -8.04 -9.66 -22.06
CA SER A 28 -8.25 -9.87 -20.61
C SER A 28 -7.36 -8.94 -19.77
N GLN A 29 -6.11 -8.74 -20.16
CA GLN A 29 -5.22 -7.80 -19.48
C GLN A 29 -5.65 -6.33 -19.68
N PHE A 30 -6.11 -5.96 -20.87
CA PHE A 30 -6.68 -4.63 -21.12
C PHE A 30 -7.93 -4.36 -20.29
N MET A 31 -8.84 -5.34 -20.17
CA MET A 31 -10.05 -5.22 -19.34
C MET A 31 -9.74 -5.07 -17.86
N LEU A 32 -8.84 -5.87 -17.31
CA LEU A 32 -8.42 -5.76 -15.91
C LEU A 32 -7.76 -4.39 -15.59
N ARG A 33 -6.94 -3.87 -16.50
CA ARG A 33 -6.29 -2.55 -16.36
C ARG A 33 -7.32 -1.41 -16.26
N HIS A 34 -8.39 -1.44 -17.06
CA HIS A 34 -9.41 -0.39 -17.07
C HIS A 34 -10.35 -0.49 -15.87
N ILE A 35 -10.64 -1.72 -15.37
CA ILE A 35 -11.45 -1.94 -14.18
C ILE A 35 -10.72 -1.45 -12.92
N SER A 36 -9.42 -1.73 -12.79
CA SER A 36 -8.63 -1.29 -11.63
C SER A 36 -8.48 0.22 -11.56
N LEU A 37 -8.21 0.87 -12.70
CA LEU A 37 -8.09 2.33 -12.77
C LEU A 37 -9.43 3.02 -12.55
N GLY A 38 -10.52 2.46 -13.10
CA GLY A 38 -11.88 2.98 -12.92
C GLY A 38 -12.36 2.86 -11.47
N MET A 39 -12.08 1.75 -10.78
CA MET A 39 -12.41 1.59 -9.36
C MET A 39 -11.62 2.57 -8.47
N LEU A 40 -10.33 2.78 -8.74
CA LEU A 40 -9.51 3.72 -7.98
C LEU A 40 -9.98 5.16 -8.19
N LEU A 41 -10.25 5.56 -9.44
CA LEU A 41 -10.81 6.89 -9.73
C LEU A 41 -12.18 7.09 -9.10
N SER A 42 -13.06 6.08 -9.13
CA SER A 42 -14.38 6.13 -8.52
C SER A 42 -14.30 6.26 -7.00
N PHE A 43 -13.36 5.55 -6.35
CA PHE A 43 -13.14 5.65 -4.92
C PHE A 43 -12.61 7.04 -4.52
N ILE A 44 -11.64 7.57 -5.27
CA ILE A 44 -11.11 8.93 -5.06
C ILE A 44 -12.20 9.98 -5.32
N CYS A 45 -13.02 9.84 -6.37
CA CYS A 45 -14.16 10.73 -6.63
C CYS A 45 -15.22 10.66 -5.53
N CYS A 46 -15.52 9.47 -4.98
CA CYS A 46 -16.44 9.35 -3.85
C CYS A 46 -15.92 10.06 -2.60
N LEU A 47 -14.61 9.95 -2.30
CA LEU A 47 -14.00 10.66 -1.17
C LEU A 47 -14.01 12.19 -1.37
N LEU A 48 -13.85 12.67 -2.61
CA LEU A 48 -13.88 14.10 -2.93
C LEU A 48 -15.31 14.65 -3.04
N ALA A 49 -16.30 13.84 -3.43
CA ALA A 49 -17.69 14.28 -3.58
C ALA A 49 -18.41 14.47 -2.25
N THR A 50 -17.93 13.87 -1.15
CA THR A 50 -18.48 14.09 0.20
C THR A 50 -18.09 15.43 0.82
N SER A 51 -17.22 16.21 0.17
CA SER A 51 -16.68 17.48 0.69
C SER A 51 -17.58 18.72 0.53
N GLN A 52 -18.85 18.56 0.16
CA GLN A 52 -19.72 19.72 -0.11
C GLN A 52 -20.49 20.29 1.09
N SER A 53 -20.21 19.92 2.32
CA SER A 53 -20.90 20.62 3.41
C SER A 53 -20.08 20.66 4.70
N HIS A 54 -19.03 21.34 4.75
CA HIS A 54 -18.46 22.12 5.85
C HIS A 54 -17.00 22.36 5.50
N SER A 55 -16.59 23.62 5.47
CA SER A 55 -15.19 24.04 5.45
C SER A 55 -14.58 23.78 6.86
N GLU A 56 -14.49 22.53 7.27
CA GLU A 56 -13.60 22.16 8.36
C GLU A 56 -12.20 22.10 7.74
N ASP A 57 -11.30 22.94 8.25
CA ASP A 57 -9.91 23.00 7.85
C ASP A 57 -9.30 21.58 7.93
N LEU A 58 -8.53 21.19 6.92
CA LEU A 58 -7.69 19.99 6.95
C LEU A 58 -6.75 20.09 8.14
N GLY A 59 -7.20 19.64 9.29
CA GLY A 59 -6.44 19.69 10.53
C GLY A 59 -5.32 18.64 10.53
N LEU A 60 -4.10 19.06 10.85
CA LEU A 60 -3.00 18.12 11.10
C LEU A 60 -3.26 17.39 12.42
N LEU A 61 -3.49 16.07 12.34
CA LEU A 61 -3.80 15.21 13.48
C LEU A 61 -2.54 14.70 14.17
N SER A 62 -1.55 14.22 13.38
CA SER A 62 -0.32 13.67 13.90
C SER A 62 0.84 13.74 12.91
N LEU A 63 2.06 13.71 13.47
CA LEU A 63 3.30 13.45 12.74
C LEU A 63 3.90 12.15 13.26
N SER A 64 4.43 11.34 12.34
CA SER A 64 5.02 10.05 12.66
C SER A 64 6.41 9.93 12.05
N MET A 65 7.30 9.24 12.77
CA MET A 65 8.55 8.73 12.24
C MET A 65 8.43 7.21 12.18
N ARG A 66 8.81 6.61 11.05
CA ARG A 66 8.67 5.18 10.81
C ARG A 66 9.98 4.58 10.35
N ALA A 67 10.23 3.32 10.75
CA ALA A 67 11.36 2.54 10.32
C ALA A 67 10.94 1.10 10.07
N ARG A 68 11.46 0.47 9.02
CA ARG A 68 11.26 -0.95 8.72
C ARG A 68 11.90 -1.82 9.81
N VAL A 69 11.18 -2.86 10.24
CA VAL A 69 11.61 -3.77 11.32
C VAL A 69 11.57 -5.25 10.93
N SER A 70 11.03 -5.60 9.77
CA SER A 70 10.93 -6.99 9.31
C SER A 70 10.94 -7.06 7.79
N GLU A 71 11.50 -8.17 7.28
CA GLU A 71 11.59 -8.53 5.86
C GLU A 71 10.52 -9.54 5.44
N GLN A 72 9.62 -9.91 6.36
CA GLN A 72 8.61 -10.93 6.10
C GLN A 72 7.66 -10.48 4.99
N THR A 73 7.42 -11.38 4.04
CA THR A 73 6.44 -11.18 2.98
C THR A 73 5.08 -11.72 3.42
N VAL A 74 4.03 -10.90 3.24
CA VAL A 74 2.62 -11.24 3.50
C VAL A 74 1.83 -11.25 2.20
N LEU A 75 2.11 -10.30 1.30
CA LEU A 75 1.43 -10.16 0.03
C LEU A 75 2.40 -10.37 -1.14
N GLY A 76 1.97 -11.15 -2.12
CA GLY A 76 2.76 -11.35 -3.33
C GLY A 76 3.89 -12.38 -3.19
N LYS A 77 5.02 -12.10 -3.81
CA LYS A 77 6.23 -12.93 -3.81
C LYS A 77 7.28 -12.30 -2.90
N ASP A 78 8.17 -13.12 -2.37
CA ASP A 78 9.32 -12.63 -1.62
C ASP A 78 10.14 -11.67 -2.47
N ALA A 79 10.47 -10.52 -1.89
CA ALA A 79 11.34 -9.56 -2.53
C ALA A 79 12.74 -10.16 -2.64
N PRO A 80 13.40 -10.12 -3.83
CA PRO A 80 14.71 -10.70 -4.00
C PRO A 80 15.84 -9.90 -3.35
N GLU A 81 15.55 -8.68 -2.89
CA GLU A 81 16.50 -7.77 -2.26
C GLU A 81 16.03 -7.38 -0.87
N ASP A 82 16.99 -7.23 0.04
CA ASP A 82 16.73 -6.70 1.37
C ASP A 82 16.61 -5.18 1.30
N PHE A 83 15.53 -4.66 1.90
CA PHE A 83 15.26 -3.24 1.91
C PHE A 83 15.28 -2.65 3.32
N GLU A 84 15.75 -1.43 3.41
CA GLU A 84 15.54 -0.54 4.56
C GLU A 84 14.65 0.61 4.13
N GLU A 85 13.68 0.99 4.95
CA GLU A 85 12.84 2.17 4.73
C GLU A 85 12.74 2.98 6.01
N TYR A 86 12.94 4.28 5.87
CA TYR A 86 12.78 5.29 6.91
C TYR A 86 11.99 6.43 6.34
N ASP A 87 10.92 6.81 6.99
CA ASP A 87 10.09 7.91 6.54
C ASP A 87 9.52 8.76 7.68
N VAL A 88 8.97 9.90 7.27
CA VAL A 88 8.13 10.78 8.08
C VAL A 88 6.76 10.82 7.43
N ALA A 89 5.70 10.67 8.22
CA ALA A 89 4.32 10.77 7.77
C ALA A 89 3.55 11.82 8.55
N ALA A 90 2.71 12.58 7.84
CA ALA A 90 1.73 13.51 8.38
C ALA A 90 0.33 12.96 8.12
N ASN A 91 -0.52 12.93 9.15
CA ASN A 91 -1.91 12.52 9.03
C ASN A 91 -2.82 13.74 9.18
N PHE A 92 -3.66 13.98 8.19
CA PHE A 92 -4.65 15.06 8.15
C PHE A 92 -6.05 14.50 8.29
N GLY A 93 -6.89 15.13 9.11
CA GLY A 93 -8.30 14.80 9.20
C GLY A 93 -9.04 15.10 7.91
N LEU A 94 -9.90 14.19 7.47
CA LEU A 94 -10.85 14.41 6.38
C LEU A 94 -12.27 14.61 6.97
N PRO A 95 -13.18 15.24 6.24
CA PRO A 95 -14.46 15.70 6.80
C PRO A 95 -15.39 14.60 7.32
N TRP A 96 -15.24 13.35 6.85
CA TRP A 96 -16.16 12.31 7.28
C TRP A 96 -15.65 11.63 8.56
N GLN A 97 -16.49 11.72 9.60
CA GLN A 97 -16.25 11.03 10.87
C GLN A 97 -17.60 10.74 11.55
N SER A 98 -17.65 9.65 12.32
CA SER A 98 -18.82 9.23 13.09
C SER A 98 -18.36 8.54 14.38
N TYR A 99 -18.54 9.22 15.50
CA TYR A 99 -18.20 8.71 16.82
C TYR A 99 -19.44 8.57 17.70
N SER A 100 -19.45 7.52 18.52
CA SER A 100 -20.49 7.29 19.52
C SER A 100 -20.25 8.15 20.77
N ALA A 101 -21.25 8.20 21.66
CA ALA A 101 -21.11 8.88 22.95
C ALA A 101 -20.00 8.30 23.85
N SER A 102 -19.53 7.08 23.58
CA SER A 102 -18.38 6.48 24.26
C SER A 102 -17.02 6.95 23.71
N GLY A 103 -17.00 7.79 22.67
CA GLY A 103 -15.80 8.28 22.01
C GLY A 103 -15.14 7.26 21.05
N TRP A 104 -15.81 6.15 20.73
CA TRP A 104 -15.34 5.18 19.74
C TRP A 104 -16.14 5.30 18.44
N GLY A 105 -15.46 5.20 17.32
CA GLY A 105 -16.11 5.33 16.01
C GLY A 105 -15.17 5.16 14.84
N THR A 106 -15.59 5.71 13.73
CA THR A 106 -14.87 5.65 12.45
C THR A 106 -14.66 7.07 11.92
N GLY A 107 -13.59 7.25 11.19
CA GLY A 107 -13.28 8.49 10.50
C GLY A 107 -12.46 8.26 9.26
N THR A 108 -12.21 9.33 8.53
CA THR A 108 -11.30 9.32 7.38
C THR A 108 -10.16 10.27 7.61
N ARG A 109 -9.00 9.91 7.09
CA ARG A 109 -7.81 10.75 7.12
C ARG A 109 -7.02 10.63 5.82
N LEU A 110 -6.14 11.57 5.59
CA LEU A 110 -5.16 11.55 4.52
C LEU A 110 -3.77 11.41 5.13
N MET A 111 -3.08 10.33 4.84
CA MET A 111 -1.68 10.15 5.19
C MET A 111 -0.82 10.63 4.02
N ALA A 112 0.09 11.57 4.28
CA ALA A 112 1.13 11.99 3.37
C ALA A 112 2.48 11.60 3.98
N SER A 113 3.37 10.93 3.21
CA SER A 113 4.69 10.56 3.72
C SER A 113 5.80 10.87 2.73
N ALA A 114 7.01 11.04 3.28
CA ALA A 114 8.24 11.16 2.52
C ALA A 114 9.36 10.43 3.26
N GLY A 115 10.16 9.66 2.52
CA GLY A 115 11.21 8.85 3.11
C GLY A 115 12.24 8.37 2.12
N ILE A 116 13.16 7.56 2.63
CA ILE A 116 14.24 6.94 1.86
C ILE A 116 14.05 5.43 1.90
N LEU A 117 13.99 4.84 0.72
CA LEU A 117 14.05 3.40 0.49
C LEU A 117 15.47 3.06 0.02
N ARG A 118 16.10 2.13 0.71
CA ARG A 118 17.46 1.67 0.42
C ARG A 118 17.45 0.18 0.16
N GLY A 119 18.09 -0.27 -0.92
CA GLY A 119 18.20 -1.69 -1.26
C GLY A 119 19.28 -1.91 -2.32
N ALA A 120 19.92 -3.08 -2.30
CA ALA A 120 21.00 -3.45 -3.24
C ALA A 120 22.13 -2.39 -3.36
N GLY A 121 22.40 -1.64 -2.29
CA GLY A 121 23.38 -0.54 -2.28
C GLY A 121 22.93 0.75 -2.99
N GLU A 122 21.64 0.88 -3.30
CA GLU A 122 21.06 2.04 -3.98
C GLU A 122 19.98 2.69 -3.10
N ASP A 123 19.82 4.02 -3.23
CA ASP A 123 18.84 4.80 -2.49
C ASP A 123 17.77 5.36 -3.43
N ALA A 124 16.53 5.44 -2.96
CA ALA A 124 15.44 6.16 -3.60
C ALA A 124 14.68 7.03 -2.60
N LEU A 125 14.29 8.21 -3.04
CA LEU A 125 13.25 8.99 -2.36
C LEU A 125 11.90 8.38 -2.70
N VAL A 126 11.07 8.16 -1.67
CA VAL A 126 9.69 7.71 -1.79
C VAL A 126 8.78 8.78 -1.19
N VAL A 127 7.78 9.21 -1.93
CA VAL A 127 6.70 10.06 -1.42
C VAL A 127 5.38 9.36 -1.64
N SER A 128 4.50 9.36 -0.64
CA SER A 128 3.19 8.70 -0.77
C SER A 128 2.04 9.59 -0.31
N LEU A 129 0.87 9.32 -0.87
CA LEU A 129 -0.38 9.93 -0.49
C LEU A 129 -1.45 8.84 -0.42
N VAL A 130 -2.00 8.64 0.78
CA VAL A 130 -2.88 7.51 1.06
C VAL A 130 -4.09 7.99 1.86
N PRO A 131 -5.28 8.04 1.25
CA PRO A 131 -6.52 8.14 2.00
C PRO A 131 -6.74 6.86 2.81
N GLU A 132 -7.16 7.04 4.07
CA GLU A 132 -7.35 5.97 5.05
C GLU A 132 -8.73 6.04 5.68
N LEU A 133 -9.32 4.88 5.93
CA LEU A 133 -10.41 4.67 6.87
C LEU A 133 -9.81 4.33 8.24
N THR A 134 -10.26 5.01 9.26
CA THR A 134 -9.82 4.82 10.65
C THR A 134 -10.96 4.30 11.49
N LEU A 135 -10.71 3.27 12.30
CA LEU A 135 -11.55 2.82 13.39
C LEU A 135 -10.77 3.08 14.71
N GLY A 136 -11.38 3.76 15.68
CA GLY A 136 -10.66 4.04 16.92
C GLY A 136 -11.32 5.02 17.85
N SER A 137 -10.53 5.58 18.75
CA SER A 137 -10.96 6.63 19.66
C SER A 137 -10.98 8.00 18.97
N GLU A 138 -11.95 8.84 19.31
CA GLU A 138 -12.13 10.19 18.79
C GLU A 138 -10.89 11.09 19.00
N ASP A 139 -10.20 10.89 20.12
CA ASP A 139 -8.94 11.58 20.43
C ASP A 139 -7.72 11.03 19.69
N GLY A 140 -7.91 10.04 18.79
CA GLY A 140 -6.87 9.44 17.96
C GLY A 140 -5.80 8.65 18.73
N ARG A 141 -6.05 8.32 20.01
CA ARG A 141 -5.07 7.58 20.83
C ARG A 141 -4.97 6.12 20.44
N PHE A 142 -6.10 5.49 20.16
CA PHE A 142 -6.18 4.13 19.66
C PHE A 142 -6.76 4.18 18.25
N THR A 143 -6.01 3.69 17.28
CA THR A 143 -6.47 3.65 15.89
C THR A 143 -6.12 2.33 15.22
N LEU A 144 -7.04 1.89 14.38
CA LEU A 144 -6.83 0.88 13.35
C LEU A 144 -7.11 1.57 12.01
N ASP A 145 -6.13 1.58 11.12
CA ASP A 145 -6.15 2.31 9.86
C ASP A 145 -6.04 1.37 8.69
N LEU A 146 -6.87 1.56 7.68
CA LEU A 146 -6.81 0.86 6.41
C LEU A 146 -6.83 1.88 5.29
N GLY A 147 -5.85 1.82 4.39
CA GLY A 147 -5.75 2.77 3.29
C GLY A 147 -5.28 2.15 1.99
N VAL A 148 -5.68 2.80 0.89
CA VAL A 148 -5.20 2.51 -0.46
C VAL A 148 -4.87 3.84 -1.13
N GLY A 149 -3.68 3.94 -1.71
CA GLY A 149 -3.22 5.18 -2.32
C GLY A 149 -2.13 4.97 -3.35
N GLY A 150 -1.28 5.98 -3.51
CA GLY A 150 -0.18 5.96 -4.45
C GLY A 150 1.13 6.47 -3.84
N ALA A 151 2.23 5.99 -4.38
CA ALA A 151 3.57 6.46 -4.08
C ALA A 151 4.34 6.75 -5.37
N LEU A 152 5.28 7.68 -5.28
CA LEU A 152 6.26 7.99 -6.32
C LEU A 152 7.65 7.67 -5.80
N PHE A 153 8.36 6.84 -6.55
CA PHE A 153 9.73 6.44 -6.28
C PHE A 153 10.67 7.21 -7.23
N SER A 154 11.71 7.82 -6.70
CA SER A 154 12.74 8.45 -7.55
C SER A 154 13.57 7.43 -8.34
N ARG A 155 13.54 6.16 -7.91
CA ARG A 155 14.15 4.99 -8.56
C ARG A 155 13.22 3.81 -8.40
N SER A 156 12.98 3.04 -9.46
CA SER A 156 12.09 1.87 -9.46
C SER A 156 12.81 0.53 -9.57
N ARG A 157 14.14 0.53 -9.69
CA ARG A 157 14.93 -0.70 -9.77
C ARG A 157 16.07 -0.69 -8.77
N PHE A 158 16.22 -1.81 -8.04
CA PHE A 158 17.24 -2.05 -7.02
C PHE A 158 17.82 -3.44 -7.25
N GLY A 159 19.08 -3.53 -7.73
CA GLY A 159 19.65 -4.81 -8.09
C GLY A 159 18.77 -5.60 -9.06
N VAL A 160 18.29 -6.77 -8.62
CA VAL A 160 17.37 -7.62 -9.39
C VAL A 160 15.89 -7.31 -9.16
N GLN A 161 15.56 -6.52 -8.14
CA GLN A 161 14.20 -6.06 -7.87
C GLN A 161 13.78 -4.98 -8.86
N ASP A 162 12.68 -5.19 -9.57
CA ASP A 162 12.08 -4.21 -10.48
C ASP A 162 10.61 -3.94 -10.10
N TYR A 163 10.33 -2.73 -9.66
CA TYR A 163 8.97 -2.26 -9.36
C TYR A 163 8.18 -1.85 -10.61
N GLY A 164 8.80 -1.91 -11.80
CA GLY A 164 8.16 -1.63 -13.09
C GLY A 164 8.03 -0.15 -13.45
N GLY A 165 8.20 0.77 -12.51
CA GLY A 165 8.09 2.19 -12.79
C GLY A 165 8.08 3.06 -11.53
N PRO A 166 8.13 4.38 -11.68
CA PRO A 166 8.20 5.31 -10.54
C PRO A 166 6.90 5.38 -9.74
N PHE A 167 5.75 5.09 -10.34
CA PHE A 167 4.47 5.08 -9.65
C PHE A 167 4.15 3.69 -9.13
N GLN A 168 3.80 3.62 -7.84
CA GLN A 168 3.38 2.40 -7.17
C GLN A 168 2.04 2.61 -6.48
N PHE A 169 1.18 1.59 -6.49
CA PHE A 169 0.04 1.54 -5.59
C PHE A 169 0.51 1.20 -4.18
N VAL A 170 -0.16 1.78 -3.20
CA VAL A 170 0.10 1.53 -1.78
C VAL A 170 -1.15 0.95 -1.15
N LEU A 171 -1.01 -0.22 -0.51
CA LEU A 171 -1.97 -0.73 0.46
C LEU A 171 -1.34 -0.57 1.84
N THR A 172 -2.08 -0.06 2.81
CA THR A 172 -1.58 0.09 4.18
C THR A 172 -2.58 -0.39 5.21
N LEU A 173 -2.06 -1.00 6.27
CA LEU A 173 -2.79 -1.35 7.48
C LEU A 173 -1.96 -0.86 8.67
N GLY A 174 -2.55 -0.07 9.55
CA GLY A 174 -1.87 0.49 10.72
C GLY A 174 -2.64 0.23 12.01
N VAL A 175 -1.92 0.06 13.11
CA VAL A 175 -2.46 0.10 14.46
C VAL A 175 -1.63 1.06 15.30
N SER A 176 -2.26 1.86 16.15
CA SER A 176 -1.58 2.80 17.04
C SER A 176 -2.20 2.80 18.43
N ALA A 177 -1.35 2.94 19.44
CA ALA A 177 -1.74 3.02 20.83
C ALA A 177 -0.99 4.16 21.55
N PRO A 178 -1.55 4.71 22.65
CA PRO A 178 -0.86 5.74 23.41
C PRO A 178 0.36 5.17 24.13
N LEU A 179 1.48 5.90 24.06
CA LEU A 179 2.68 5.58 24.84
C LEU A 179 2.81 6.52 26.06
N TYR A 180 2.82 7.82 25.81
CA TYR A 180 2.91 8.82 26.88
C TYR A 180 2.38 10.18 26.41
N LYS A 181 1.39 10.75 27.12
CA LYS A 181 0.75 12.03 26.76
C LYS A 181 0.29 12.05 25.29
N LYS A 182 0.91 12.92 24.48
CA LYS A 182 0.67 13.07 23.05
C LYS A 182 1.49 12.09 22.19
N LEU A 183 2.42 11.34 22.78
CA LEU A 183 3.21 10.33 22.08
C LEU A 183 2.45 9.02 21.98
N GLY A 184 2.54 8.40 20.84
CA GLY A 184 2.02 7.07 20.54
C GLY A 184 3.06 6.17 19.91
N LEU A 185 2.80 4.88 20.00
CA LEU A 185 3.53 3.81 19.36
C LEU A 185 2.59 3.07 18.44
N GLY A 186 3.04 2.75 17.25
CA GLY A 186 2.25 2.02 16.27
C GLY A 186 3.08 0.99 15.52
N TYR A 187 2.34 0.16 14.83
CA TYR A 187 2.87 -0.72 13.80
C TYR A 187 2.10 -0.43 12.52
N ARG A 188 2.83 -0.42 11.39
CA ARG A 188 2.24 -0.19 10.07
C ARG A 188 2.79 -1.19 9.06
N PHE A 189 1.88 -1.81 8.36
CA PHE A 189 2.16 -2.59 7.17
C PHE A 189 1.94 -1.72 5.93
N LEU A 190 2.90 -1.73 5.02
CA LEU A 190 2.82 -1.10 3.71
C LEU A 190 3.12 -2.16 2.64
N HIS A 191 2.32 -2.18 1.59
CA HIS A 191 2.59 -2.97 0.39
C HIS A 191 2.68 -2.03 -0.81
N TYR A 192 3.82 -2.03 -1.48
CA TYR A 192 4.02 -1.30 -2.73
C TYR A 192 3.95 -2.26 -3.90
N SER A 193 3.20 -1.93 -4.94
CA SER A 193 3.14 -2.69 -6.18
C SER A 193 2.66 -1.84 -7.34
N ASP A 194 3.08 -2.18 -8.55
CA ASP A 194 2.55 -1.56 -9.77
C ASP A 194 1.23 -2.19 -10.25
N ALA A 195 0.66 -3.14 -9.51
CA ALA A 195 -0.52 -3.92 -9.88
C ALA A 195 -0.41 -4.56 -11.28
N SER A 196 0.81 -4.93 -11.68
CA SER A 196 1.14 -5.49 -13.00
C SER A 196 0.84 -4.54 -14.18
N VAL A 197 0.75 -3.23 -13.93
CA VAL A 197 0.54 -2.22 -14.99
C VAL A 197 1.72 -2.18 -15.97
N ASN A 198 2.94 -2.40 -15.47
CA ASN A 198 4.17 -2.37 -16.28
C ASN A 198 4.63 -3.76 -16.74
N GLY A 199 3.83 -4.81 -16.49
CA GLY A 199 4.08 -6.16 -16.96
C GLY A 199 4.04 -7.23 -15.88
N PRO A 200 4.13 -8.52 -16.28
CA PRO A 200 3.98 -9.64 -15.34
C PRO A 200 5.25 -9.95 -14.52
N HIS A 201 6.35 -9.28 -14.79
CA HIS A 201 7.65 -9.55 -14.17
C HIS A 201 8.01 -8.56 -13.05
N THR A 202 7.14 -7.57 -12.79
CA THR A 202 7.32 -6.63 -11.70
C THR A 202 6.99 -7.31 -10.37
N ILE A 203 7.73 -6.97 -9.33
CA ILE A 203 7.61 -7.57 -8.01
C ILE A 203 7.36 -6.45 -7.01
N GLY A 204 6.22 -6.51 -6.33
CA GLY A 204 5.93 -5.64 -5.19
C GLY A 204 6.78 -5.99 -3.97
N ALA A 205 6.73 -5.17 -2.94
CA ALA A 205 7.40 -5.45 -1.67
C ALA A 205 6.55 -5.04 -0.47
N ASP A 206 6.75 -5.77 0.62
CA ASP A 206 6.10 -5.59 1.90
C ASP A 206 7.04 -4.91 2.89
N PHE A 207 6.50 -3.97 3.64
CA PHE A 207 7.23 -3.20 4.64
C PHE A 207 6.49 -3.24 5.97
N HIS A 208 7.13 -3.81 6.97
CA HIS A 208 6.67 -3.86 8.34
C HIS A 208 7.39 -2.76 9.11
N MET A 209 6.66 -1.72 9.48
CA MET A 209 7.22 -0.52 10.08
C MET A 209 6.82 -0.40 11.55
N ILE A 210 7.77 -0.04 12.40
CA ILE A 210 7.45 0.55 13.69
C ILE A 210 7.19 2.04 13.50
N GLU A 211 6.20 2.59 14.19
CA GLU A 211 5.77 3.97 14.07
C GLU A 211 5.79 4.67 15.43
N PHE A 212 6.53 5.77 15.54
CA PHE A 212 6.44 6.71 16.66
C PHE A 212 5.68 7.93 16.20
N ASN A 213 4.55 8.22 16.82
CA ASN A 213 3.70 9.33 16.44
C ASN A 213 3.55 10.36 17.56
N TYR A 214 3.42 11.63 17.15
CA TYR A 214 3.06 12.75 17.99
C TYR A 214 1.70 13.30 17.54
N ARG A 215 0.73 13.40 18.43
CA ARG A 215 -0.62 13.94 18.20
C ARG A 215 -0.70 15.38 18.62
N PHE A 216 -1.38 16.20 17.84
CA PHE A 216 -1.55 17.63 18.09
C PHE A 216 -2.75 17.96 18.98
#